data_4a76213983d3611c668a424d36776373
#
_entry.id   4a76213983d3611c668a424d36776373
#
_cell.length_a   1.000
_cell.length_b   1.000
_cell.length_c   1.000
_cell.angle_alpha   90.00
_cell.angle_beta   90.00
_cell.angle_gamma   90.00
#
_symmetry.space_group_name_H-M   'P 1'
#
loop_
_entity.id
_entity.type
_entity.pdbx_description
1 polymer ?
#
loop_
_entity_poly.entity_id
_entity_poly.type
_entity_poly.pdbx_seq_one_letter_code
_entity_poly.pdbx_strand_id
1 'polypeptide(L)'
;MAQTKFRSFYSRMWQKIFSLPINPKLDPKDIKGEYLNFLMRNKDWIYDLYFTCRMPPFTQDAMGDVFFTDDMEMQVIEMALWLSDITKIPLSATFNNIYVRPDQKGLDMFISNFKQLYDVGVKIVTLPHTSWVLTGQIQKEYPELYIKNTILREVTRPNEIVQLAQAGFNYINLDRDLMRDRDRLIEIKEAKEYCAEQGYPVKLS
;
A
#
# COMPACT_ATOMS: atom_id res chain seq x y z
N MET A 1 9.63 -24.41 3.36
CA MET A 1 10.68 -23.44 2.95
C MET A 1 10.14 -22.07 2.51
N ALA A 2 8.95 -21.94 1.94
CA ALA A 2 8.37 -20.64 1.55
C ALA A 2 8.07 -19.71 2.74
N GLN A 3 7.53 -20.23 3.84
CA GLN A 3 7.21 -19.44 5.04
C GLN A 3 8.42 -18.78 5.72
N THR A 4 9.61 -19.38 5.64
CA THR A 4 10.82 -18.83 6.27
C THR A 4 11.40 -17.66 5.47
N LYS A 5 11.33 -17.72 4.12
CA LYS A 5 11.73 -16.60 3.25
C LYS A 5 10.77 -15.42 3.37
N PHE A 6 9.48 -15.68 3.54
CA PHE A 6 8.43 -14.69 3.74
C PHE A 6 8.66 -13.92 5.04
N ARG A 7 8.87 -14.61 6.18
CA ARG A 7 9.20 -13.96 7.46
C ARG A 7 10.46 -13.09 7.40
N SER A 8 11.50 -13.49 6.67
CA SER A 8 12.73 -12.70 6.57
C SER A 8 12.59 -11.44 5.70
N PHE A 9 11.72 -11.48 4.69
CA PHE A 9 11.39 -10.32 3.87
C PHE A 9 10.63 -9.27 4.69
N TYR A 10 9.60 -9.69 5.42
CA TYR A 10 8.80 -8.78 6.25
C TYR A 10 9.58 -8.22 7.44
N SER A 11 10.43 -8.98 8.11
CA SER A 11 11.23 -8.45 9.23
C SER A 11 12.15 -7.29 8.80
N ARG A 12 12.65 -7.31 7.57
CA ARG A 12 13.45 -6.21 7.01
C ARG A 12 12.58 -5.00 6.63
N MET A 13 11.33 -5.19 6.22
CA MET A 13 10.42 -4.09 5.91
C MET A 13 10.02 -3.26 7.14
N TRP A 14 10.00 -3.85 8.33
CA TRP A 14 9.62 -3.15 9.57
C TRP A 14 10.57 -2.02 9.98
N GLN A 15 11.80 -2.04 9.50
CA GLN A 15 12.80 -0.99 9.77
C GLN A 15 12.73 0.17 8.76
N LYS A 16 12.02 -0.01 7.64
CA LYS A 16 11.89 0.98 6.58
C LYS A 16 10.73 1.91 6.88
N ILE A 17 10.90 3.21 6.65
CA ILE A 17 9.98 4.25 7.13
C ILE A 17 9.32 5.07 6.03
N PHE A 18 9.91 5.13 4.83
CA PHE A 18 9.39 5.99 3.76
C PHE A 18 8.65 5.18 2.69
N SER A 19 7.44 5.64 2.37
CA SER A 19 6.67 5.23 1.19
C SER A 19 6.76 6.37 0.18
N LEU A 20 7.30 6.10 -1.01
CA LEU A 20 7.59 7.15 -2.00
C LEU A 20 6.72 7.02 -3.25
N PRO A 21 6.15 8.12 -3.75
CA PRO A 21 5.36 8.10 -4.96
C PRO A 21 6.24 7.93 -6.21
N ILE A 22 5.73 7.18 -7.17
CA ILE A 22 6.21 7.24 -8.54
C ILE A 22 5.41 8.33 -9.24
N ASN A 23 6.05 9.46 -9.51
CA ASN A 23 5.40 10.57 -10.17
C ASN A 23 5.35 10.34 -11.70
N PRO A 24 4.14 10.18 -12.29
CA PRO A 24 3.99 9.95 -13.72
C PRO A 24 4.41 11.14 -14.61
N LYS A 25 4.58 12.31 -14.01
CA LYS A 25 4.98 13.55 -14.73
C LYS A 25 6.49 13.74 -14.80
N LEU A 26 7.28 12.91 -14.12
CA LEU A 26 8.74 13.02 -14.23
C LEU A 26 9.19 12.58 -15.61
N ASP A 27 10.10 13.37 -16.19
CA ASP A 27 10.77 12.98 -17.43
C ASP A 27 11.46 11.62 -17.22
N PRO A 28 11.32 10.66 -18.14
CA PRO A 28 12.03 9.39 -18.06
C PRO A 28 13.55 9.53 -17.87
N LYS A 29 14.15 10.62 -18.33
CA LYS A 29 15.58 10.91 -18.10
C LYS A 29 15.87 11.22 -16.64
N ASP A 30 15.01 12.02 -15.98
CA ASP A 30 15.14 12.36 -14.58
C ASP A 30 14.92 11.13 -13.68
N ILE A 31 13.98 10.27 -14.07
CA ILE A 31 13.73 9.00 -13.37
C ILE A 31 14.96 8.09 -13.46
N LYS A 32 15.54 7.91 -14.64
CA LYS A 32 16.72 7.07 -14.86
C LYS A 32 18.02 7.68 -14.31
N GLY A 33 18.03 8.99 -14.10
CA GLY A 33 19.16 9.75 -13.57
C GLY A 33 19.04 9.98 -12.06
N GLU A 34 18.56 11.16 -11.71
CA GLU A 34 18.58 11.65 -10.32
C GLU A 34 17.69 10.84 -9.39
N TYR A 35 16.48 10.49 -9.83
CA TYR A 35 15.54 9.75 -8.99
C TYR A 35 16.04 8.33 -8.69
N LEU A 36 16.53 7.60 -9.69
CA LEU A 36 17.13 6.28 -9.48
C LEU A 36 18.32 6.36 -8.53
N ASN A 37 19.22 7.33 -8.71
CA ASN A 37 20.37 7.54 -7.84
C ASN A 37 19.94 7.81 -6.39
N PHE A 38 18.89 8.63 -6.19
CA PHE A 38 18.31 8.88 -4.88
C PHE A 38 17.78 7.57 -4.26
N LEU A 39 17.01 6.79 -5.01
CA LEU A 39 16.47 5.50 -4.54
C LEU A 39 17.59 4.53 -4.15
N MET A 40 18.61 4.40 -4.97
CA MET A 40 19.75 3.49 -4.70
C MET A 40 20.51 3.85 -3.44
N ARG A 41 20.68 5.15 -3.15
CA ARG A 41 21.35 5.63 -1.93
C ARG A 41 20.51 5.43 -0.68
N ASN A 42 19.18 5.44 -0.80
CA ASN A 42 18.26 5.46 0.33
C ASN A 42 17.38 4.20 0.44
N LYS A 43 17.59 3.18 -0.38
CA LYS A 43 16.74 1.98 -0.46
C LYS A 43 16.52 1.26 0.88
N ASP A 44 17.48 1.38 1.80
CA ASP A 44 17.38 0.75 3.12
C ASP A 44 16.37 1.45 4.03
N TRP A 45 15.98 2.69 3.72
CA TRP A 45 14.97 3.47 4.42
C TRP A 45 13.60 3.49 3.71
N ILE A 46 13.55 3.03 2.44
CA ILE A 46 12.34 3.07 1.63
C ILE A 46 11.57 1.77 1.80
N TYR A 47 10.33 1.89 2.26
CA TYR A 47 9.40 0.79 2.47
C TYR A 47 8.86 0.26 1.16
N ASP A 48 8.32 1.15 0.33
CA ASP A 48 7.82 0.84 -1.01
C ASP A 48 7.84 2.05 -1.93
N LEU A 49 7.72 1.76 -3.22
CA LEU A 49 7.36 2.73 -4.25
C LEU A 49 5.89 2.53 -4.59
N TYR A 50 5.08 3.56 -4.44
CA TYR A 50 3.66 3.46 -4.73
C TYR A 50 3.26 4.23 -5.98
N PHE A 51 2.31 3.69 -6.72
CA PHE A 51 1.64 4.34 -7.83
C PHE A 51 0.13 4.26 -7.65
N THR A 52 -0.58 5.27 -8.18
CA THR A 52 -2.04 5.26 -8.18
C THR A 52 -2.53 4.39 -9.32
N CYS A 53 -3.35 3.40 -9.01
CA CYS A 53 -3.97 2.56 -10.03
C CYS A 53 -5.25 3.22 -10.55
N ARG A 54 -5.34 3.38 -11.87
CA ARG A 54 -6.45 4.08 -12.53
C ARG A 54 -7.39 3.17 -13.29
N MET A 55 -7.25 1.86 -13.11
CA MET A 55 -8.16 0.90 -13.73
C MET A 55 -9.62 1.23 -13.39
N PRO A 56 -10.53 1.39 -14.36
CA PRO A 56 -11.95 1.60 -14.08
C PRO A 56 -12.53 0.44 -13.27
N PRO A 57 -13.39 0.71 -12.27
CA PRO A 57 -13.94 1.98 -11.79
C PRO A 57 -13.09 2.67 -10.72
N PHE A 58 -11.84 2.25 -10.49
CA PHE A 58 -10.99 2.70 -9.39
C PHE A 58 -10.23 3.99 -9.72
N THR A 59 -10.61 4.66 -10.80
CA THR A 59 -10.01 5.88 -11.32
C THR A 59 -10.30 7.07 -10.41
N GLN A 60 -9.63 7.17 -9.27
CA GLN A 60 -9.58 8.40 -8.51
C GLN A 60 -8.13 8.76 -8.28
N ASP A 61 -7.74 9.89 -8.82
CA ASP A 61 -6.43 10.45 -8.61
C ASP A 61 -6.48 11.63 -7.63
N ALA A 62 -5.88 11.43 -6.47
CA ALA A 62 -5.64 12.52 -5.53
C ALA A 62 -4.66 13.56 -6.08
N MET A 63 -3.95 13.23 -7.17
CA MET A 63 -3.00 14.12 -7.86
C MET A 63 -3.64 14.95 -8.98
N GLY A 64 -4.96 14.82 -9.21
CA GLY A 64 -5.76 15.77 -9.97
C GLY A 64 -5.60 15.79 -11.48
N ASP A 65 -5.08 14.74 -12.11
CA ASP A 65 -4.91 14.72 -13.57
C ASP A 65 -6.08 14.09 -14.31
N VAL A 66 -6.85 14.97 -14.95
CA VAL A 66 -7.99 14.63 -15.81
C VAL A 66 -7.57 14.08 -17.19
N PHE A 67 -6.29 14.18 -17.55
CA PHE A 67 -5.78 13.90 -18.90
C PHE A 67 -4.85 12.68 -19.00
N PHE A 68 -5.00 11.72 -18.11
CA PHE A 68 -4.19 10.52 -18.14
C PHE A 68 -4.82 9.50 -19.09
N THR A 69 -4.05 9.03 -20.06
CA THR A 69 -4.49 8.00 -21.01
C THR A 69 -4.10 6.60 -20.52
N ASP A 70 -4.73 5.56 -21.07
CA ASP A 70 -4.38 4.17 -20.78
C ASP A 70 -2.90 3.86 -21.10
N ASP A 71 -2.38 4.47 -22.18
CA ASP A 71 -0.96 4.34 -22.55
C ASP A 71 -0.02 4.94 -21.49
N MET A 72 -0.40 6.06 -20.89
CA MET A 72 0.37 6.67 -19.80
C MET A 72 0.33 5.83 -18.53
N GLU A 73 -0.80 5.17 -18.23
CA GLU A 73 -0.90 4.24 -17.11
C GLU A 73 0.03 3.05 -17.29
N MET A 74 0.04 2.46 -18.47
CA MET A 74 0.97 1.36 -18.79
C MET A 74 2.42 1.79 -18.66
N GLN A 75 2.79 2.97 -19.16
CA GLN A 75 4.15 3.51 -19.00
C GLN A 75 4.54 3.70 -17.53
N VAL A 76 3.62 4.13 -16.66
CA VAL A 76 3.88 4.25 -15.22
C VAL A 76 4.10 2.89 -14.59
N ILE A 77 3.29 1.90 -14.93
CA ILE A 77 3.43 0.53 -14.43
C ILE A 77 4.78 -0.08 -14.89
N GLU A 78 5.12 0.05 -16.16
CA GLU A 78 6.40 -0.43 -16.69
C GLU A 78 7.59 0.26 -16.01
N MET A 79 7.52 1.57 -15.82
CA MET A 79 8.54 2.34 -15.11
C MET A 79 8.65 1.90 -13.64
N ALA A 80 7.52 1.65 -12.98
CA ALA A 80 7.48 1.17 -11.62
C ALA A 80 8.14 -0.21 -11.49
N LEU A 81 7.80 -1.14 -12.38
CA LEU A 81 8.38 -2.47 -12.43
C LEU A 81 9.89 -2.42 -12.66
N TRP A 82 10.33 -1.58 -13.61
CA TRP A 82 11.74 -1.38 -13.90
C TRP A 82 12.50 -0.82 -12.68
N LEU A 83 11.97 0.21 -12.01
CA LEU A 83 12.55 0.78 -10.79
C LEU A 83 12.65 -0.27 -9.68
N SER A 84 11.57 -1.03 -9.46
CA SER A 84 11.53 -2.09 -8.46
C SER A 84 12.55 -3.19 -8.75
N ASP A 85 12.69 -3.58 -10.01
CA ASP A 85 13.66 -4.62 -10.39
C ASP A 85 15.11 -4.19 -10.13
N ILE A 86 15.46 -2.95 -10.46
CA ILE A 86 16.82 -2.44 -10.24
C ILE A 86 17.10 -2.17 -8.76
N THR A 87 16.19 -1.50 -8.07
CA THR A 87 16.41 -1.06 -6.68
C THR A 87 16.13 -2.14 -5.66
N LYS A 88 15.33 -3.15 -6.02
CA LYS A 88 14.74 -4.17 -5.13
C LYS A 88 13.84 -3.57 -4.04
N ILE A 89 13.29 -2.38 -4.29
CA ILE A 89 12.27 -1.77 -3.45
C ILE A 89 10.91 -2.31 -3.91
N PRO A 90 10.05 -2.82 -3.00
CA PRO A 90 8.75 -3.35 -3.36
C PRO A 90 7.82 -2.30 -3.97
N LEU A 91 6.90 -2.75 -4.84
CA LEU A 91 5.85 -1.91 -5.39
C LEU A 91 4.56 -2.01 -4.60
N SER A 92 3.86 -0.88 -4.52
CA SER A 92 2.54 -0.75 -3.93
C SER A 92 1.58 -0.10 -4.93
N ALA A 93 0.46 -0.76 -5.20
CA ALA A 93 -0.63 -0.19 -5.98
C ALA A 93 -1.66 0.47 -5.05
N THR A 94 -2.07 1.70 -5.37
CA THR A 94 -3.01 2.46 -4.56
C THR A 94 -4.35 2.58 -5.26
N PHE A 95 -5.39 2.02 -4.61
CA PHE A 95 -6.78 2.09 -5.02
C PHE A 95 -7.53 2.99 -4.04
N ASN A 96 -7.56 4.30 -4.30
CA ASN A 96 -8.08 5.30 -3.35
C ASN A 96 -9.53 5.71 -3.62
N ASN A 97 -10.21 5.15 -4.62
CA ASN A 97 -11.57 5.56 -4.91
C ASN A 97 -12.56 5.04 -3.87
N ILE A 98 -12.85 5.87 -2.86
CA ILE A 98 -13.82 5.58 -1.80
C ILE A 98 -15.29 5.59 -2.29
N TYR A 99 -15.55 6.07 -3.50
CA TYR A 99 -16.90 6.11 -4.09
C TYR A 99 -17.29 4.83 -4.83
N VAL A 100 -16.34 3.93 -5.05
CA VAL A 100 -16.66 2.56 -5.49
C VAL A 100 -17.49 1.90 -4.40
N ARG A 101 -18.58 1.23 -4.80
CA ARG A 101 -19.45 0.58 -3.81
C ARG A 101 -18.73 -0.53 -3.05
N PRO A 102 -18.83 -0.57 -1.72
CA PRO A 102 -18.19 -1.59 -0.89
C PRO A 102 -18.96 -2.93 -0.90
N ASP A 103 -19.67 -3.23 -1.98
CA ASP A 103 -20.45 -4.45 -2.17
C ASP A 103 -19.61 -5.58 -2.82
N GLN A 104 -20.20 -6.76 -2.96
CA GLN A 104 -19.56 -7.92 -3.56
C GLN A 104 -19.11 -7.64 -5.01
N LYS A 105 -19.93 -6.91 -5.78
CA LYS A 105 -19.58 -6.56 -7.16
C LYS A 105 -18.31 -5.70 -7.24
N GLY A 106 -18.20 -4.70 -6.35
CA GLY A 106 -16.98 -3.88 -6.24
C GLY A 106 -15.76 -4.71 -5.87
N LEU A 107 -15.91 -5.66 -4.95
CA LEU A 107 -14.86 -6.57 -4.56
C LEU A 107 -14.42 -7.49 -5.71
N ASP A 108 -15.37 -8.08 -6.42
CA ASP A 108 -15.07 -8.97 -7.55
C ASP A 108 -14.33 -8.23 -8.67
N MET A 109 -14.73 -6.98 -8.94
CA MET A 109 -14.03 -6.12 -9.89
C MET A 109 -12.60 -5.80 -9.43
N PHE A 110 -12.40 -5.51 -8.14
CA PHE A 110 -11.06 -5.32 -7.59
C PHE A 110 -10.21 -6.58 -7.77
N ILE A 111 -10.72 -7.74 -7.36
CA ILE A 111 -9.99 -9.02 -7.46
C ILE A 111 -9.59 -9.28 -8.91
N SER A 112 -10.53 -9.15 -9.85
CA SER A 112 -10.26 -9.37 -11.28
C SER A 112 -9.18 -8.43 -11.84
N ASN A 113 -9.29 -7.13 -11.54
CA ASN A 113 -8.36 -6.12 -12.07
C ASN A 113 -6.98 -6.22 -11.42
N PHE A 114 -6.91 -6.48 -10.12
CA PHE A 114 -5.65 -6.56 -9.39
C PHE A 114 -4.80 -7.78 -9.78
N LYS A 115 -5.44 -8.82 -10.34
CA LYS A 115 -4.73 -10.05 -10.73
C LYS A 115 -3.52 -9.79 -11.62
N GLN A 116 -3.66 -8.93 -12.62
CA GLN A 116 -2.56 -8.60 -13.54
C GLN A 116 -1.37 -7.97 -12.81
N LEU A 117 -1.64 -7.06 -11.87
CA LEU A 117 -0.59 -6.42 -11.06
C LEU A 117 0.06 -7.43 -10.10
N TYR A 118 -0.74 -8.32 -9.51
CA TYR A 118 -0.22 -9.36 -8.62
C TYR A 118 0.70 -10.34 -9.35
N ASP A 119 0.34 -10.75 -10.55
CA ASP A 119 1.09 -11.71 -11.38
C ASP A 119 2.46 -11.13 -11.81
N VAL A 120 2.55 -9.81 -12.06
CA VAL A 120 3.82 -9.13 -12.36
C VAL A 120 4.63 -8.72 -11.12
N GLY A 121 4.17 -9.06 -9.92
CA GLY A 121 4.96 -8.95 -8.69
C GLY A 121 4.58 -7.81 -7.76
N VAL A 122 3.48 -7.08 -7.99
CA VAL A 122 2.96 -6.10 -7.04
C VAL A 122 2.33 -6.84 -5.85
N LYS A 123 2.97 -6.76 -4.68
CA LYS A 123 2.56 -7.51 -3.47
C LYS A 123 2.08 -6.61 -2.34
N ILE A 124 1.96 -5.32 -2.57
CA ILE A 124 1.44 -4.35 -1.61
C ILE A 124 0.30 -3.59 -2.26
N VAL A 125 -0.81 -3.43 -1.54
CA VAL A 125 -1.98 -2.70 -2.04
C VAL A 125 -2.57 -1.78 -0.97
N THR A 126 -2.99 -0.59 -1.38
CA THR A 126 -3.82 0.28 -0.56
C THR A 126 -5.27 0.14 -1.00
N LEU A 127 -6.17 -0.18 -0.06
CA LEU A 127 -7.58 -0.46 -0.33
C LEU A 127 -8.50 0.62 0.28
N PRO A 128 -9.57 1.00 -0.44
CA PRO A 128 -10.51 2.01 0.03
C PRO A 128 -11.48 1.47 1.10
N HIS A 129 -11.80 0.17 1.09
CA HIS A 129 -12.87 -0.40 1.90
C HIS A 129 -12.40 -1.54 2.79
N THR A 130 -12.57 -1.36 4.10
CA THR A 130 -12.31 -2.40 5.11
C THR A 130 -13.23 -3.61 4.93
N SER A 131 -14.49 -3.40 4.51
CA SER A 131 -15.45 -4.48 4.30
C SER A 131 -14.96 -5.54 3.32
N TRP A 132 -14.20 -5.16 2.29
CA TRP A 132 -13.62 -6.12 1.36
C TRP A 132 -12.59 -7.03 2.01
N VAL A 133 -11.76 -6.47 2.89
CA VAL A 133 -10.73 -7.24 3.61
C VAL A 133 -11.37 -8.20 4.62
N LEU A 134 -12.45 -7.76 5.29
CA LEU A 134 -13.22 -8.57 6.25
C LEU A 134 -13.85 -9.81 5.63
N THR A 135 -14.10 -9.85 4.31
CA THR A 135 -14.62 -11.05 3.64
C THR A 135 -13.62 -12.22 3.62
N GLY A 136 -12.34 -11.94 3.78
CA GLY A 136 -11.26 -12.91 3.62
C GLY A 136 -10.98 -13.35 2.16
N GLN A 137 -11.78 -12.88 1.19
CA GLN A 137 -11.65 -13.30 -0.21
C GLN A 137 -10.34 -12.81 -0.83
N ILE A 138 -9.92 -11.57 -0.50
CA ILE A 138 -8.65 -11.00 -0.98
C ILE A 138 -7.46 -11.84 -0.49
N GLN A 139 -7.44 -12.17 0.81
CA GLN A 139 -6.35 -12.94 1.40
C GLN A 139 -6.31 -14.39 0.87
N LYS A 140 -7.48 -14.94 0.53
CA LYS A 140 -7.59 -16.26 -0.09
C LYS A 140 -7.05 -16.27 -1.52
N GLU A 141 -7.41 -15.27 -2.32
CA GLU A 141 -6.98 -15.14 -3.71
C GLU A 141 -5.49 -14.73 -3.82
N TYR A 142 -5.06 -13.84 -2.92
CA TYR A 142 -3.72 -13.26 -2.91
C TYR A 142 -3.04 -13.48 -1.54
N PRO A 143 -2.60 -14.70 -1.22
CA PRO A 143 -2.11 -15.05 0.13
C PRO A 143 -0.83 -14.33 0.55
N GLU A 144 -0.07 -13.77 -0.42
CA GLU A 144 1.15 -13.03 -0.15
C GLU A 144 0.94 -11.51 -0.17
N LEU A 145 -0.31 -11.05 -0.28
CA LEU A 145 -0.63 -9.64 -0.41
C LEU A 145 -0.50 -8.92 0.93
N TYR A 146 0.20 -7.80 0.91
CA TYR A 146 0.33 -6.88 2.02
C TYR A 146 -0.68 -5.75 1.86
N ILE A 147 -1.61 -5.62 2.81
CA ILE A 147 -2.76 -4.73 2.69
C ILE A 147 -2.57 -3.50 3.57
N LYS A 148 -2.74 -2.31 2.95
CA LYS A 148 -2.79 -1.00 3.59
C LYS A 148 -4.21 -0.44 3.54
N ASN A 149 -4.62 0.31 4.58
CA ASN A 149 -5.81 1.16 4.44
C ASN A 149 -5.46 2.46 3.70
N THR A 150 -6.47 3.08 3.10
CA THR A 150 -6.32 4.43 2.57
C THR A 150 -6.20 5.47 3.70
N ILE A 151 -5.38 6.48 3.51
CA ILE A 151 -5.29 7.64 4.41
C ILE A 151 -6.61 8.42 4.51
N LEU A 152 -7.47 8.31 3.49
CA LEU A 152 -8.80 8.92 3.47
C LEU A 152 -9.75 8.36 4.53
N ARG A 153 -9.35 7.30 5.24
CA ARG A 153 -10.15 6.69 6.30
C ARG A 153 -10.00 7.36 7.67
N GLU A 154 -9.07 8.26 7.86
CA GLU A 154 -8.89 9.03 9.09
C GLU A 154 -8.85 8.17 10.38
N VAL A 155 -7.93 7.22 10.44
CA VAL A 155 -7.77 6.34 11.61
C VAL A 155 -7.16 7.13 12.76
N THR A 156 -7.95 7.32 13.85
CA THR A 156 -7.58 8.18 14.97
C THR A 156 -7.61 7.49 16.34
N ARG A 157 -8.17 6.28 16.43
CA ARG A 157 -8.45 5.62 17.72
C ARG A 157 -7.73 4.28 17.85
N PRO A 158 -7.29 3.92 19.07
CA PRO A 158 -6.62 2.63 19.34
C PRO A 158 -7.44 1.40 18.93
N ASN A 159 -8.75 1.41 19.18
CA ASN A 159 -9.63 0.32 18.81
C ASN A 159 -9.76 0.11 17.31
N GLU A 160 -9.63 1.17 16.50
CA GLU A 160 -9.62 1.06 15.03
C GLU A 160 -8.37 0.32 14.54
N ILE A 161 -7.21 0.53 15.22
CA ILE A 161 -5.98 -0.22 14.93
C ILE A 161 -6.22 -1.72 15.12
N VAL A 162 -6.81 -2.09 16.27
CA VAL A 162 -7.10 -3.50 16.58
C VAL A 162 -8.08 -4.09 15.56
N GLN A 163 -9.16 -3.39 15.24
CA GLN A 163 -10.16 -3.84 14.26
C GLN A 163 -9.56 -4.04 12.87
N LEU A 164 -8.73 -3.10 12.40
CA LEU A 164 -8.07 -3.20 11.10
C LEU A 164 -7.05 -4.34 11.07
N ALA A 165 -6.26 -4.49 12.13
CA ALA A 165 -5.30 -5.58 12.26
C ALA A 165 -6.00 -6.95 12.22
N GLN A 166 -7.09 -7.11 12.98
CA GLN A 166 -7.91 -8.33 13.00
C GLN A 166 -8.59 -8.60 11.65
N ALA A 167 -8.95 -7.55 10.91
CA ALA A 167 -9.49 -7.67 9.55
C ALA A 167 -8.45 -8.17 8.54
N GLY A 168 -7.15 -8.08 8.86
CA GLY A 168 -6.06 -8.53 7.99
C GLY A 168 -5.26 -7.41 7.33
N PHE A 169 -5.41 -6.16 7.78
CA PHE A 169 -4.51 -5.09 7.37
C PHE A 169 -3.14 -5.25 8.02
N ASN A 170 -2.10 -5.07 7.23
CA ASN A 170 -0.70 -5.20 7.67
C ASN A 170 -0.05 -3.84 7.91
N TYR A 171 -0.59 -2.79 7.29
CA TYR A 171 -0.07 -1.43 7.37
C TYR A 171 -1.24 -0.47 7.54
N ILE A 172 -1.21 0.34 8.59
CA ILE A 172 -2.30 1.26 8.93
C ILE A 172 -1.79 2.69 8.84
N ASN A 173 -2.35 3.44 7.89
CA ASN A 173 -2.15 4.87 7.78
C ASN A 173 -3.03 5.57 8.81
N LEU A 174 -2.40 6.36 9.67
CA LEU A 174 -3.05 7.15 10.69
C LEU A 174 -3.48 8.50 10.12
N ASP A 175 -4.40 9.16 10.83
CA ASP A 175 -4.74 10.53 10.54
C ASP A 175 -3.55 11.46 10.85
N ARG A 176 -3.34 12.47 9.99
CA ARG A 176 -2.22 13.41 10.11
C ARG A 176 -2.31 14.29 11.36
N ASP A 177 -3.51 14.60 11.81
CA ASP A 177 -3.72 15.50 12.95
C ASP A 177 -3.32 14.85 14.29
N LEU A 178 -3.22 13.51 14.32
CA LEU A 178 -2.69 12.76 15.47
C LEU A 178 -1.25 13.14 15.83
N MET A 179 -0.45 13.65 14.91
CA MET A 179 0.94 14.05 15.18
C MET A 179 1.04 15.14 16.27
N ARG A 180 -0.06 15.82 16.59
CA ARG A 180 -0.15 16.86 17.62
C ARG A 180 -0.73 16.35 18.94
N ASP A 181 -1.21 15.11 18.99
CA ASP A 181 -1.83 14.49 20.17
C ASP A 181 -0.92 13.39 20.72
N ARG A 182 -0.02 13.79 21.62
CA ARG A 182 0.95 12.88 22.24
C ARG A 182 0.28 11.73 23.01
N ASP A 183 -0.77 12.03 23.74
CA ASP A 183 -1.43 11.02 24.58
C ASP A 183 -2.12 9.99 23.71
N ARG A 184 -2.77 10.43 22.65
CA ARG A 184 -3.37 9.54 21.66
C ARG A 184 -2.32 8.67 20.93
N LEU A 185 -1.16 9.21 20.62
CA LEU A 185 -0.07 8.44 20.01
C LEU A 185 0.47 7.36 20.94
N ILE A 186 0.48 7.59 22.27
CA ILE A 186 0.85 6.57 23.25
C ILE A 186 -0.18 5.44 23.25
N GLU A 187 -1.48 5.75 23.33
CA GLU A 187 -2.56 4.76 23.25
C GLU A 187 -2.51 3.92 21.96
N ILE A 188 -2.22 4.57 20.83
CA ILE A 188 -2.07 3.90 19.52
C ILE A 188 -0.86 2.98 19.52
N LYS A 189 0.25 3.38 20.13
CA LYS A 189 1.43 2.52 20.28
C LYS A 189 1.10 1.28 21.10
N GLU A 190 0.39 1.43 22.22
CA GLU A 190 -0.06 0.31 23.06
C GLU A 190 -0.98 -0.64 22.26
N ALA A 191 -1.91 -0.11 21.48
CA ALA A 191 -2.76 -0.92 20.62
C ALA A 191 -1.96 -1.70 19.57
N LYS A 192 -0.90 -1.11 18.99
CA LYS A 192 0.01 -1.81 18.08
C LYS A 192 0.75 -2.95 18.77
N GLU A 193 1.25 -2.72 19.99
CA GLU A 193 1.95 -3.73 20.78
C GLU A 193 1.00 -4.89 21.13
N TYR A 194 -0.22 -4.57 21.56
CA TYR A 194 -1.28 -5.56 21.78
C TYR A 194 -1.56 -6.40 20.52
N CYS A 195 -1.70 -5.77 19.34
CA CYS A 195 -1.89 -6.50 18.08
C CYS A 195 -0.73 -7.49 17.82
N ALA A 196 0.50 -7.08 18.07
CA ALA A 196 1.66 -7.95 17.89
C ALA A 196 1.64 -9.16 18.83
N GLU A 197 1.27 -8.96 20.11
CA GLU A 197 1.13 -10.03 21.10
C GLU A 197 0.02 -11.02 20.73
N GLN A 198 -1.06 -10.54 20.12
CA GLN A 198 -2.17 -11.37 19.66
C GLN A 198 -1.90 -12.07 18.31
N GLY A 199 -0.72 -11.90 17.70
CA GLY A 199 -0.30 -12.60 16.48
C GLY A 199 -0.70 -11.94 15.15
N TYR A 200 -1.20 -10.70 15.18
CA TYR A 200 -1.51 -9.88 13.99
C TYR A 200 -0.75 -8.54 14.00
N PRO A 201 0.59 -8.60 13.88
CA PRO A 201 1.41 -7.41 13.94
C PRO A 201 1.10 -6.47 12.78
N VAL A 202 1.04 -5.15 13.07
CA VAL A 202 0.80 -4.09 12.08
C VAL A 202 1.91 -3.05 12.10
N LYS A 203 2.14 -2.43 10.95
CA LYS A 203 2.94 -1.21 10.81
C LYS A 203 2.02 0.00 10.83
N LEU A 204 2.45 1.07 11.47
CA LEU A 204 1.75 2.36 11.49
C LEU A 204 2.57 3.42 10.76
N SER A 205 1.89 4.37 10.12
CA SER A 205 2.49 5.59 9.56
C SER A 205 1.57 6.79 9.76
#